data_ee8991be6c482e94b87dca9d1eef8274
#
_entry.id   ee8991be6c482e94b87dca9d1eef8274
#
_cell.length_a   1.000
_cell.length_b   1.000
_cell.length_c   1.000
_cell.angle_alpha   90.00
_cell.angle_beta   90.00
_cell.angle_gamma   90.00
#
_symmetry.space_group_name_H-M   'P 1'
#
loop_
_entity.id
_entity.type
_entity.pdbx_description
1 polymer ?
#
loop_
_entity_poly.entity_id
_entity_poly.type
_entity_poly.pdbx_seq_one_letter_code
_entity_poly.pdbx_strand_id
1 'polypeptide(L)'
;MEEYKDEYTSYERESKTREIIGKVLGIFFCVALFVFYVFNIYDFITSAPVYSWVYYLVMGCVLASAVAIFFLLCRLLKKNDILERRICKRLDKQGYPHEKREGTLYITKNGNHFRVCIRDSFDRKIKHLYFLYDFWDDNLGKVSLEGWMRAANCINTNNTLTTFVVLDDHFCCSYQTAIANAKDFMKEFNCAYRVIGEAMGDYNRIYPHIERDYPNTTSESKGSIGFR
;
A
#
# COMPACT_ATOMS: atom_id res chain seq x y z
N MET A 1 17.33 -9.40 -6.36
CA MET A 1 16.55 -9.03 -5.15
C MET A 1 16.85 -7.59 -4.70
N GLU A 2 18.10 -7.13 -4.67
CA GLU A 2 18.44 -5.73 -4.40
C GLU A 2 17.80 -4.78 -5.42
N GLU A 3 17.82 -5.09 -6.70
CA GLU A 3 17.26 -4.28 -7.78
C GLU A 3 15.73 -4.10 -7.66
N TYR A 4 14.99 -5.14 -7.25
CA TYR A 4 13.54 -5.06 -7.01
C TYR A 4 13.21 -4.28 -5.73
N LYS A 5 14.07 -4.37 -4.73
CA LYS A 5 13.97 -3.61 -3.48
C LYS A 5 14.27 -2.13 -3.72
N ASP A 6 15.22 -1.84 -4.60
CA ASP A 6 15.59 -0.47 -4.99
C ASP A 6 14.51 0.17 -5.86
N GLU A 7 13.89 -0.56 -6.77
CA GLU A 7 12.79 -0.06 -7.61
C GLU A 7 11.54 0.22 -6.76
N TYR A 8 11.20 -0.66 -5.80
CA TYR A 8 10.08 -0.45 -4.89
C TYR A 8 10.32 0.73 -3.93
N THR A 9 11.52 0.85 -3.37
CA THR A 9 11.90 1.97 -2.50
C THR A 9 11.97 3.29 -3.27
N SER A 10 12.38 3.26 -4.55
CA SER A 10 12.40 4.44 -5.42
C SER A 10 10.98 4.93 -5.71
N TYR A 11 10.05 4.03 -6.04
CA TYR A 11 8.64 4.36 -6.30
C TYR A 11 7.93 4.94 -5.05
N GLU A 12 8.17 4.37 -3.89
CA GLU A 12 7.60 4.88 -2.64
C GLU A 12 8.18 6.25 -2.25
N ARG A 13 9.48 6.44 -2.46
CA ARG A 13 10.16 7.73 -2.25
C ARG A 13 9.63 8.79 -3.21
N GLU A 14 9.42 8.43 -4.49
CA GLU A 14 8.84 9.33 -5.50
C GLU A 14 7.40 9.70 -5.17
N SER A 15 6.58 8.76 -4.71
CA SER A 15 5.19 9.01 -4.28
C SER A 15 5.14 9.96 -3.08
N LYS A 16 5.97 9.73 -2.04
CA LYS A 16 6.09 10.64 -0.89
C LYS A 16 6.59 12.02 -1.29
N THR A 17 7.55 12.06 -2.20
CA THR A 17 8.10 13.34 -2.69
C THR A 17 7.05 14.14 -3.45
N ARG A 18 6.27 13.50 -4.32
CA ARG A 18 5.15 14.15 -5.04
C ARG A 18 4.07 14.68 -4.07
N GLU A 19 3.76 13.94 -3.01
CA GLU A 19 2.81 14.36 -1.99
C GLU A 19 3.32 15.59 -1.21
N ILE A 20 4.60 15.58 -0.84
CA ILE A 20 5.24 16.73 -0.16
C ILE A 20 5.28 17.94 -1.08
N ILE A 21 5.70 17.77 -2.33
CA ILE A 21 5.74 18.85 -3.33
C ILE A 21 4.33 19.43 -3.53
N GLY A 22 3.30 18.59 -3.65
CA GLY A 22 1.92 19.05 -3.78
C GLY A 22 1.44 19.86 -2.58
N LYS A 23 1.80 19.47 -1.35
CA LYS A 23 1.50 20.23 -0.12
C LYS A 23 2.24 21.58 -0.09
N VAL A 24 3.52 21.57 -0.41
CA VAL A 24 4.36 22.79 -0.43
C VAL A 24 3.86 23.76 -1.49
N LEU A 25 3.59 23.30 -2.72
CA LEU A 25 3.02 24.13 -3.79
C LEU A 25 1.65 24.70 -3.41
N GLY A 26 0.79 23.89 -2.77
CA GLY A 26 -0.51 24.37 -2.29
C GLY A 26 -0.40 25.48 -1.25
N ILE A 27 0.53 25.33 -0.28
CA ILE A 27 0.80 26.38 0.72
C ILE A 27 1.35 27.64 0.03
N PHE A 28 2.31 27.47 -0.89
CA PHE A 28 2.90 28.60 -1.60
C PHE A 28 1.87 29.37 -2.41
N PHE A 29 0.96 28.64 -3.09
CA PHE A 29 -0.14 29.24 -3.84
C PHE A 29 -1.11 30.03 -2.93
N CYS A 30 -1.46 29.48 -1.76
CA CYS A 30 -2.31 30.19 -0.80
C CYS A 30 -1.64 31.45 -0.23
N VAL A 31 -0.32 31.38 0.06
CA VAL A 31 0.45 32.53 0.54
C VAL A 31 0.54 33.59 -0.56
N ALA A 32 0.80 33.19 -1.82
CA ALA A 32 0.85 34.13 -2.95
C ALA A 32 -0.49 34.85 -3.18
N LEU A 33 -1.61 34.11 -3.11
CA LEU A 33 -2.96 34.70 -3.20
C LEU A 33 -3.24 35.65 -2.03
N PHE A 34 -2.81 35.29 -0.82
CA PHE A 34 -2.98 36.19 0.35
C PHE A 34 -2.17 37.47 0.21
N VAL A 35 -0.90 37.35 -0.20
CA VAL A 35 -0.04 38.53 -0.43
C VAL A 35 -0.62 39.40 -1.53
N PHE A 36 -1.05 38.84 -2.66
CA PHE A 36 -1.70 39.55 -3.73
C PHE A 36 -2.96 40.27 -3.25
N TYR A 37 -3.78 39.67 -2.42
CA TYR A 37 -4.97 40.26 -1.83
C TYR A 37 -4.63 41.44 -0.91
N VAL A 38 -3.61 41.27 -0.04
CA VAL A 38 -3.15 42.33 0.88
C VAL A 38 -2.61 43.52 0.10
N PHE A 39 -1.82 43.29 -0.97
CA PHE A 39 -1.33 44.38 -1.82
C PHE A 39 -2.46 45.12 -2.51
N ASN A 40 -3.45 44.43 -3.02
CA ASN A 40 -4.61 45.10 -3.65
C ASN A 40 -5.47 45.87 -2.66
N ILE A 41 -5.59 45.40 -1.39
CA ILE A 41 -6.24 46.18 -0.33
C ILE A 41 -5.45 47.46 -0.02
N TYR A 42 -4.12 47.35 0.06
CA TYR A 42 -3.26 48.48 0.36
C TYR A 42 -3.34 49.52 -0.74
N ASP A 43 -3.22 49.15 -2.01
CA ASP A 43 -3.37 50.07 -3.16
C ASP A 43 -4.73 50.76 -3.18
N PHE A 44 -5.76 50.07 -2.76
CA PHE A 44 -7.09 50.61 -2.69
C PHE A 44 -7.26 51.66 -1.57
N ILE A 45 -6.78 51.36 -0.36
CA ILE A 45 -6.86 52.29 0.76
C ILE A 45 -6.14 53.61 0.43
N THR A 46 -5.09 53.52 -0.41
CA THR A 46 -4.28 54.68 -0.79
C THR A 46 -4.78 55.45 -2.01
N SER A 47 -5.63 54.82 -2.89
CA SER A 47 -6.00 55.43 -4.19
C SER A 47 -7.51 55.54 -4.47
N ALA A 48 -8.36 55.43 -3.46
CA ALA A 48 -9.80 55.19 -3.53
C ALA A 48 -10.66 56.04 -4.48
N PRO A 49 -11.33 55.48 -5.48
CA PRO A 49 -12.55 55.97 -6.07
C PRO A 49 -13.80 55.14 -5.70
N VAL A 50 -14.95 55.73 -5.86
CA VAL A 50 -16.27 55.35 -5.32
C VAL A 50 -16.84 53.98 -5.76
N TYR A 51 -16.24 53.29 -6.73
CA TYR A 51 -16.73 51.99 -7.25
C TYR A 51 -16.05 50.72 -6.66
N SER A 52 -15.36 50.85 -5.59
CA SER A 52 -14.44 49.86 -5.06
C SER A 52 -15.06 48.73 -4.27
N TRP A 53 -16.26 48.87 -3.71
CA TRP A 53 -16.90 47.83 -2.92
C TRP A 53 -17.21 46.55 -3.74
N VAL A 54 -17.56 46.72 -5.04
CA VAL A 54 -17.79 45.58 -5.95
C VAL A 54 -16.50 44.80 -6.18
N TYR A 55 -15.37 45.52 -6.36
CA TYR A 55 -14.06 44.87 -6.51
C TYR A 55 -13.70 44.03 -5.29
N TYR A 56 -13.93 44.52 -4.06
CA TYR A 56 -13.66 43.78 -2.84
C TYR A 56 -14.57 42.56 -2.67
N LEU A 57 -15.81 42.70 -3.05
CA LEU A 57 -16.77 41.62 -3.00
C LEU A 57 -16.34 40.51 -3.95
N VAL A 58 -15.91 40.83 -5.16
CA VAL A 58 -15.40 39.87 -6.14
C VAL A 58 -14.10 39.21 -5.63
N MET A 59 -13.14 40.01 -5.14
CA MET A 59 -11.88 39.48 -4.59
C MET A 59 -12.10 38.62 -3.35
N GLY A 60 -13.02 39.00 -2.46
CA GLY A 60 -13.42 38.18 -1.32
C GLY A 60 -14.01 36.81 -1.72
N CYS A 61 -14.88 36.79 -2.75
CA CYS A 61 -15.42 35.56 -3.31
C CYS A 61 -14.33 34.65 -3.92
N VAL A 62 -13.36 35.24 -4.66
CA VAL A 62 -12.25 34.49 -5.24
C VAL A 62 -11.37 33.89 -4.14
N LEU A 63 -11.03 34.66 -3.10
CA LEU A 63 -10.25 34.15 -1.96
C LEU A 63 -10.98 33.05 -1.21
N ALA A 64 -12.28 33.24 -0.92
CA ALA A 64 -13.10 32.21 -0.25
C ALA A 64 -13.18 30.94 -1.07
N SER A 65 -13.31 31.05 -2.40
CA SER A 65 -13.31 29.89 -3.31
C SER A 65 -11.96 29.18 -3.32
N ALA A 66 -10.84 29.88 -3.34
CA ALA A 66 -9.50 29.32 -3.30
C ALA A 66 -9.26 28.57 -1.98
N VAL A 67 -9.67 29.15 -0.84
CA VAL A 67 -9.59 28.54 0.48
C VAL A 67 -10.48 27.27 0.55
N ALA A 68 -11.70 27.34 0.02
CA ALA A 68 -12.60 26.18 -0.03
C ALA A 68 -12.02 25.05 -0.88
N ILE A 69 -11.44 25.33 -2.05
CA ILE A 69 -10.76 24.36 -2.90
C ILE A 69 -9.56 23.75 -2.18
N PHE A 70 -8.75 24.55 -1.49
CA PHE A 70 -7.63 24.06 -0.71
C PHE A 70 -8.06 23.09 0.40
N PHE A 71 -9.10 23.44 1.18
CA PHE A 71 -9.65 22.53 2.18
C PHE A 71 -10.22 21.25 1.58
N LEU A 72 -10.87 21.33 0.43
CA LEU A 72 -11.38 20.18 -0.29
C LEU A 72 -10.24 19.24 -0.74
N LEU A 73 -9.16 19.79 -1.30
CA LEU A 73 -7.97 19.05 -1.67
C LEU A 73 -7.29 18.39 -0.46
N CYS A 74 -7.11 19.13 0.64
CA CYS A 74 -6.58 18.58 1.88
C CYS A 74 -7.46 17.43 2.43
N ARG A 75 -8.78 17.55 2.32
CA ARG A 75 -9.73 16.51 2.73
C ARG A 75 -9.65 15.28 1.84
N LEU A 76 -9.47 15.46 0.53
CA LEU A 76 -9.29 14.37 -0.42
C LEU A 76 -7.97 13.62 -0.18
N LEU A 77 -6.88 14.35 0.08
CA LEU A 77 -5.56 13.76 0.40
C LEU A 77 -5.59 12.96 1.72
N LYS A 78 -6.35 13.43 2.73
CA LYS A 78 -6.51 12.72 4.02
C LYS A 78 -7.41 11.48 3.97
N LYS A 79 -8.11 11.22 2.87
CA LYS A 79 -9.10 10.13 2.81
C LYS A 79 -8.48 8.74 2.98
N ASN A 80 -7.25 8.52 2.50
CA ASN A 80 -6.53 7.27 2.67
C ASN A 80 -6.17 7.02 4.13
N ASP A 81 -5.67 8.04 4.83
CA ASP A 81 -5.38 7.97 6.25
C ASP A 81 -6.61 7.62 7.10
N ILE A 82 -7.81 8.06 6.69
CA ILE A 82 -9.06 7.79 7.42
C ILE A 82 -9.44 6.31 7.36
N LEU A 83 -9.32 5.69 6.18
CA LEU A 83 -9.63 4.26 6.03
C LEU A 83 -8.67 3.41 6.86
N GLU A 84 -7.37 3.65 6.73
CA GLU A 84 -6.33 2.94 7.47
C GLU A 84 -6.53 3.08 8.99
N ARG A 85 -6.75 4.29 9.49
CA ARG A 85 -7.06 4.53 10.92
C ARG A 85 -8.30 3.76 11.40
N ARG A 86 -9.31 3.64 10.54
CA ARG A 86 -10.52 2.85 10.86
C ARG A 86 -10.22 1.35 10.87
N ILE A 87 -9.34 0.88 9.99
CA ILE A 87 -8.85 -0.50 9.98
C ILE A 87 -8.07 -0.77 11.27
N CYS A 88 -7.09 0.05 11.62
CA CYS A 88 -6.31 -0.10 12.85
C CYS A 88 -7.21 -0.15 14.10
N LYS A 89 -8.17 0.78 14.22
CA LYS A 89 -9.14 0.76 15.33
C LYS A 89 -9.99 -0.53 15.39
N ARG A 90 -10.22 -1.20 14.28
CA ARG A 90 -10.93 -2.48 14.27
C ARG A 90 -10.02 -3.64 14.68
N LEU A 91 -8.76 -3.61 14.25
CA LEU A 91 -7.74 -4.56 14.69
C LEU A 91 -7.54 -4.47 16.21
N ASP A 92 -7.43 -3.25 16.76
CA ASP A 92 -7.37 -3.00 18.22
C ASP A 92 -8.56 -3.63 18.95
N LYS A 93 -9.78 -3.39 18.46
CA LYS A 93 -11.00 -3.93 19.07
C LYS A 93 -11.07 -5.46 19.07
N GLN A 94 -10.37 -6.11 18.16
CA GLN A 94 -10.29 -7.58 18.07
C GLN A 94 -9.03 -8.15 18.73
N GLY A 95 -8.18 -7.27 19.27
CA GLY A 95 -6.94 -7.68 19.95
C GLY A 95 -5.87 -8.21 19.01
N TYR A 96 -5.90 -7.84 17.73
CA TYR A 96 -4.84 -8.20 16.80
C TYR A 96 -3.67 -7.22 16.90
N PRO A 97 -2.46 -7.65 17.32
CA PRO A 97 -1.27 -6.83 17.27
C PRO A 97 -1.02 -6.38 15.83
N HIS A 98 -0.77 -5.09 15.64
CA HIS A 98 -0.48 -4.55 14.32
C HIS A 98 0.47 -3.36 14.40
N GLU A 99 1.21 -3.16 13.33
CA GLU A 99 2.16 -2.07 13.18
C GLU A 99 2.14 -1.56 11.74
N LYS A 100 2.33 -0.25 11.58
CA LYS A 100 2.49 0.36 10.26
C LYS A 100 3.95 0.78 10.07
N ARG A 101 4.59 0.22 9.04
CA ARG A 101 5.95 0.59 8.61
C ARG A 101 5.90 0.92 7.13
N GLU A 102 6.43 2.07 6.74
CA GLU A 102 6.63 2.47 5.34
C GLU A 102 5.39 2.31 4.43
N GLY A 103 4.21 2.64 4.93
CA GLY A 103 2.96 2.52 4.17
C GLY A 103 2.35 1.12 4.14
N THR A 104 3.04 0.11 4.68
CA THR A 104 2.59 -1.28 4.79
C THR A 104 2.07 -1.54 6.19
N LEU A 105 0.93 -2.22 6.30
CA LEU A 105 0.34 -2.63 7.56
C LEU A 105 0.76 -4.08 7.86
N TYR A 106 1.43 -4.30 8.97
CA TYR A 106 1.79 -5.63 9.48
C TYR A 106 0.79 -6.05 10.54
N ILE A 107 0.24 -7.25 10.44
CA ILE A 107 -0.78 -7.77 11.36
C ILE A 107 -0.33 -9.14 11.84
N THR A 108 -0.39 -9.37 13.15
CA THR A 108 -0.11 -10.68 13.74
C THR A 108 -1.40 -11.36 14.14
N LYS A 109 -1.61 -12.60 13.69
CA LYS A 109 -2.73 -13.44 14.07
C LYS A 109 -2.25 -14.85 14.36
N ASN A 110 -2.45 -15.33 15.59
CA ASN A 110 -2.04 -16.66 16.03
C ASN A 110 -0.55 -16.97 15.74
N GLY A 111 0.33 -16.00 15.98
CA GLY A 111 1.76 -16.13 15.69
C GLY A 111 2.17 -15.93 14.23
N ASN A 112 1.23 -15.89 13.30
CA ASN A 112 1.51 -15.62 11.89
C ASN A 112 1.54 -14.13 11.60
N HIS A 113 2.51 -13.68 10.81
CA HIS A 113 2.70 -12.27 10.44
C HIS A 113 2.27 -12.04 9.00
N PHE A 114 1.33 -11.14 8.80
CA PHE A 114 0.82 -10.75 7.48
C PHE A 114 1.25 -9.34 7.15
N ARG A 115 1.75 -9.15 5.93
CA ARG A 115 1.92 -7.82 5.33
C ARG A 115 0.66 -7.48 4.55
N VAL A 116 0.11 -6.29 4.78
CA VAL A 116 -1.08 -5.82 4.06
C VAL A 116 -0.75 -4.52 3.35
N CYS A 117 -0.70 -4.59 2.03
CA CYS A 117 -0.52 -3.42 1.18
C CYS A 117 -1.90 -2.92 0.72
N ILE A 118 -2.16 -1.63 0.94
CA ILE A 118 -3.41 -0.97 0.55
C ILE A 118 -3.09 -0.05 -0.62
N ARG A 119 -3.65 -0.34 -1.80
CA ARG A 119 -3.44 0.47 -3.01
C ARG A 119 -4.73 1.13 -3.47
N ASP A 120 -4.60 2.32 -4.03
CA ASP A 120 -5.72 3.01 -4.66
C ASP A 120 -6.13 2.29 -5.95
N SER A 121 -7.44 2.09 -6.13
CA SER A 121 -8.01 1.74 -7.42
C SER A 121 -8.17 2.99 -8.29
N PHE A 122 -8.33 2.80 -9.60
CA PHE A 122 -8.76 3.85 -10.51
C PHE A 122 -10.08 4.49 -10.03
N ASP A 123 -11.01 3.69 -9.55
CA ASP A 123 -12.16 4.18 -8.77
C ASP A 123 -11.72 4.44 -7.31
N ARG A 124 -11.53 5.72 -6.97
CA ARG A 124 -11.10 6.17 -5.63
C ARG A 124 -12.00 5.70 -4.47
N LYS A 125 -13.18 5.12 -4.75
CA LYS A 125 -14.07 4.55 -3.74
C LYS A 125 -13.65 3.15 -3.31
N ILE A 126 -12.87 2.46 -4.14
CA ILE A 126 -12.43 1.10 -3.94
C ILE A 126 -10.92 1.11 -3.64
N LYS A 127 -10.48 0.28 -2.71
CA LYS A 127 -9.07 0.04 -2.41
C LYS A 127 -8.76 -1.42 -2.68
N HIS A 128 -7.67 -1.66 -3.40
CA HIS A 128 -7.12 -3.01 -3.54
C HIS A 128 -6.28 -3.35 -2.31
N LEU A 129 -6.51 -4.53 -1.79
CA LEU A 129 -5.79 -5.11 -0.67
C LEU A 129 -4.98 -6.31 -1.17
N TYR A 130 -3.73 -6.33 -0.77
CA TYR A 130 -2.83 -7.46 -0.96
C TYR A 130 -2.43 -7.95 0.41
N PHE A 131 -2.90 -9.11 0.80
CA PHE A 131 -2.46 -9.81 2.00
C PHE A 131 -1.32 -10.73 1.60
N LEU A 132 -0.15 -10.53 2.18
CA LEU A 132 1.06 -11.26 1.89
C LEU A 132 1.49 -11.99 3.16
N TYR A 133 1.78 -13.26 3.02
CA TYR A 133 2.35 -14.10 4.05
C TYR A 133 3.70 -14.60 3.58
N ASP A 134 4.76 -14.04 4.14
CA ASP A 134 6.13 -14.45 3.85
C ASP A 134 6.57 -15.44 4.91
N PHE A 135 7.19 -16.54 4.48
CA PHE A 135 7.75 -17.51 5.39
C PHE A 135 9.07 -18.05 4.85
N TRP A 136 9.95 -18.37 5.78
CA TRP A 136 11.27 -18.92 5.50
C TRP A 136 11.25 -20.39 5.87
N ASP A 137 11.83 -21.23 5.02
CA ASP A 137 11.95 -22.66 5.25
C ASP A 137 13.39 -23.07 4.92
N ASP A 138 14.06 -23.69 5.88
CA ASP A 138 15.43 -24.21 5.73
C ASP A 138 15.54 -25.26 4.62
N ASN A 139 14.40 -25.75 4.16
CA ASN A 139 14.32 -26.73 3.08
C ASN A 139 14.44 -26.11 1.68
N LEU A 140 14.43 -24.79 1.56
CA LEU A 140 14.48 -24.09 0.25
C LEU A 140 15.69 -24.57 -0.58
N GLY A 141 16.84 -24.76 0.06
CA GLY A 141 18.06 -25.26 -0.59
C GLY A 141 18.09 -26.75 -0.90
N LYS A 142 17.16 -27.55 -0.39
CA LYS A 142 17.13 -29.02 -0.56
C LYS A 142 16.45 -29.47 -1.85
N VAL A 143 15.66 -28.63 -2.46
CA VAL A 143 14.86 -28.93 -3.65
C VAL A 143 15.39 -28.10 -4.83
N SER A 144 15.41 -28.70 -6.01
CA SER A 144 15.79 -28.00 -7.22
C SER A 144 14.77 -26.91 -7.61
N LEU A 145 15.19 -25.91 -8.39
CA LEU A 145 14.30 -24.87 -8.90
C LEU A 145 13.09 -25.45 -9.66
N GLU A 146 13.31 -26.49 -10.48
CA GLU A 146 12.23 -27.17 -11.19
C GLU A 146 11.22 -27.78 -10.22
N GLY A 147 11.67 -28.42 -9.14
CA GLY A 147 10.82 -28.96 -8.10
C GLY A 147 9.95 -27.86 -7.45
N TRP A 148 10.56 -26.73 -7.12
CA TRP A 148 9.82 -25.62 -6.55
C TRP A 148 8.80 -24.99 -7.52
N MET A 149 9.13 -24.89 -8.81
CA MET A 149 8.18 -24.41 -9.82
C MET A 149 6.97 -25.38 -9.94
N ARG A 150 7.20 -26.68 -9.90
CA ARG A 150 6.13 -27.68 -9.92
C ARG A 150 5.28 -27.63 -8.65
N ALA A 151 5.89 -27.47 -7.48
CA ALA A 151 5.17 -27.29 -6.22
C ALA A 151 4.28 -26.05 -6.26
N ALA A 152 4.83 -24.90 -6.66
CA ALA A 152 4.09 -23.65 -6.78
C ALA A 152 2.91 -23.78 -7.74
N ASN A 153 3.11 -24.37 -8.91
CA ASN A 153 2.03 -24.61 -9.87
C ASN A 153 0.93 -25.51 -9.31
N CYS A 154 1.29 -26.57 -8.58
CA CYS A 154 0.33 -27.46 -7.96
C CYS A 154 -0.49 -26.75 -6.87
N ILE A 155 0.18 -25.97 -5.99
CA ILE A 155 -0.49 -25.20 -4.94
C ILE A 155 -1.43 -24.17 -5.56
N ASN A 156 -0.97 -23.43 -6.59
CA ASN A 156 -1.77 -22.41 -7.26
C ASN A 156 -2.97 -22.99 -8.02
N THR A 157 -2.83 -24.21 -8.56
CA THR A 157 -3.95 -24.90 -9.22
C THR A 157 -5.02 -25.32 -8.23
N ASN A 158 -4.62 -25.76 -7.05
CA ASN A 158 -5.55 -26.18 -5.99
C ASN A 158 -6.19 -25.00 -5.26
N ASN A 159 -5.51 -23.85 -5.21
CA ASN A 159 -5.90 -22.67 -4.44
C ASN A 159 -6.08 -21.45 -5.35
N THR A 160 -7.19 -21.40 -6.07
CA THR A 160 -7.46 -20.35 -7.08
C THR A 160 -7.58 -18.93 -6.51
N LEU A 161 -7.75 -18.79 -5.20
CA LEU A 161 -7.87 -17.50 -4.52
C LEU A 161 -6.53 -16.95 -4.03
N THR A 162 -5.48 -17.77 -4.03
CA THR A 162 -4.15 -17.37 -3.59
C THR A 162 -3.13 -17.52 -4.71
N THR A 163 -2.04 -16.79 -4.59
CA THR A 163 -0.86 -16.97 -5.44
C THR A 163 0.32 -17.31 -4.54
N PHE A 164 0.87 -18.51 -4.74
CA PHE A 164 2.08 -18.99 -4.08
C PHE A 164 3.28 -18.74 -5.01
N VAL A 165 4.31 -18.08 -4.49
CA VAL A 165 5.51 -17.72 -5.23
C VAL A 165 6.73 -18.18 -4.43
N VAL A 166 7.70 -18.73 -5.13
CA VAL A 166 9.03 -19.05 -4.60
C VAL A 166 9.96 -17.89 -4.91
N LEU A 167 10.56 -17.31 -3.91
CA LEU A 167 11.56 -16.27 -4.00
C LEU A 167 12.95 -16.85 -3.68
N ASP A 168 14.00 -16.06 -3.88
CA ASP A 168 15.38 -16.56 -3.75
C ASP A 168 15.70 -17.11 -2.35
N ASP A 169 15.13 -16.51 -1.32
CA ASP A 169 15.44 -16.81 0.09
C ASP A 169 14.21 -17.14 0.94
N HIS A 170 13.00 -17.08 0.37
CA HIS A 170 11.77 -17.36 1.11
C HIS A 170 10.59 -17.64 0.17
N PHE A 171 9.47 -18.02 0.73
CA PHE A 171 8.21 -18.20 0.04
C PHE A 171 7.26 -17.05 0.36
N CYS A 172 6.44 -16.69 -0.61
CA CYS A 172 5.37 -15.72 -0.41
C CYS A 172 4.04 -16.31 -0.87
N CYS A 173 3.06 -16.31 0.02
CA CYS A 173 1.68 -16.62 -0.33
C CYS A 173 0.84 -15.35 -0.26
N SER A 174 0.12 -15.03 -1.32
CA SER A 174 -0.66 -13.80 -1.42
C SER A 174 -2.13 -14.06 -1.68
N TYR A 175 -3.00 -13.22 -1.09
CA TYR A 175 -4.42 -13.11 -1.38
C TYR A 175 -4.73 -11.68 -1.77
N GLN A 176 -5.45 -11.51 -2.87
CA GLN A 176 -5.78 -10.20 -3.41
C GLN A 176 -7.30 -9.98 -3.42
N THR A 177 -7.75 -8.82 -2.97
CA THR A 177 -9.16 -8.44 -2.95
C THR A 177 -9.34 -6.94 -3.04
N ALA A 178 -10.60 -6.48 -3.03
CA ALA A 178 -10.93 -5.08 -3.04
C ALA A 178 -11.97 -4.76 -1.96
N ILE A 179 -11.84 -3.60 -1.32
CA ILE A 179 -12.77 -3.13 -0.29
C ILE A 179 -13.24 -1.70 -0.56
N ALA A 180 -14.46 -1.39 -0.13
CA ALA A 180 -14.98 -0.03 -0.14
C ALA A 180 -14.90 0.64 1.24
N ASN A 181 -14.81 -0.11 2.32
CA ASN A 181 -14.83 0.41 3.69
C ASN A 181 -14.07 -0.49 4.69
N ALA A 182 -13.79 0.06 5.88
CA ALA A 182 -13.05 -0.65 6.91
C ALA A 182 -13.82 -1.84 7.54
N LYS A 183 -15.14 -1.97 7.34
CA LYS A 183 -15.91 -3.12 7.84
C LYS A 183 -15.60 -4.35 7.00
N ASP A 184 -15.49 -4.16 5.68
CA ASP A 184 -15.18 -5.24 4.75
C ASP A 184 -13.77 -5.76 4.97
N PHE A 185 -12.82 -4.90 5.41
CA PHE A 185 -11.45 -5.31 5.70
C PHE A 185 -11.37 -6.53 6.63
N MET A 186 -12.13 -6.55 7.73
CA MET A 186 -12.06 -7.66 8.69
C MET A 186 -12.59 -8.97 8.11
N LYS A 187 -13.61 -8.89 7.26
CA LYS A 187 -14.12 -10.04 6.53
C LYS A 187 -13.06 -10.59 5.57
N GLU A 188 -12.44 -9.71 4.80
CA GLU A 188 -11.40 -10.07 3.84
C GLU A 188 -10.13 -10.56 4.52
N PHE A 189 -9.74 -9.97 5.65
CA PHE A 189 -8.60 -10.46 6.44
C PHE A 189 -8.85 -11.89 6.97
N ASN A 190 -10.05 -12.19 7.46
CA ASN A 190 -10.37 -13.54 7.89
C ASN A 190 -10.43 -14.52 6.71
N CYS A 191 -10.90 -14.08 5.55
CA CYS A 191 -10.84 -14.87 4.33
C CYS A 191 -9.39 -15.14 3.91
N ALA A 192 -8.55 -14.09 3.85
CA ALA A 192 -7.12 -14.21 3.54
C ALA A 192 -6.42 -15.20 4.49
N TYR A 193 -6.66 -15.07 5.80
CA TYR A 193 -6.09 -15.98 6.80
C TYR A 193 -6.44 -17.44 6.54
N ARG A 194 -7.69 -17.71 6.17
CA ARG A 194 -8.16 -19.07 5.88
C ARG A 194 -7.53 -19.62 4.59
N VAL A 195 -7.65 -18.89 3.47
CA VAL A 195 -7.19 -19.37 2.16
C VAL A 195 -5.66 -19.48 2.08
N ILE A 196 -4.94 -18.58 2.73
CA ILE A 196 -3.48 -18.71 2.88
C ILE A 196 -3.13 -19.93 3.74
N GLY A 197 -3.89 -20.19 4.81
CA GLY A 197 -3.73 -21.38 5.63
C GLY A 197 -3.98 -22.68 4.85
N GLU A 198 -4.97 -22.69 3.94
CA GLU A 198 -5.23 -23.82 3.04
C GLU A 198 -4.05 -24.06 2.07
N ALA A 199 -3.53 -22.98 1.46
CA ALA A 199 -2.35 -23.06 0.59
C ALA A 199 -1.09 -23.56 1.33
N MET A 200 -0.91 -23.13 2.58
CA MET A 200 0.17 -23.63 3.44
C MET A 200 -0.02 -25.12 3.83
N GLY A 201 -1.26 -25.55 4.01
CA GLY A 201 -1.59 -26.97 4.19
C GLY A 201 -1.21 -27.81 2.96
N ASP A 202 -1.45 -27.30 1.77
CA ASP A 202 -1.03 -27.94 0.51
C ASP A 202 0.50 -27.97 0.37
N TYR A 203 1.18 -26.86 0.71
CA TYR A 203 2.64 -26.83 0.77
C TYR A 203 3.19 -27.97 1.63
N ASN A 204 2.73 -28.09 2.87
CA ASN A 204 3.21 -29.13 3.80
C ASN A 204 2.94 -30.57 3.29
N ARG A 205 1.88 -30.75 2.52
CA ARG A 205 1.51 -32.05 1.92
C ARG A 205 2.36 -32.38 0.71
N ILE A 206 2.66 -31.41 -0.13
CA ILE A 206 3.37 -31.58 -1.38
C ILE A 206 4.89 -31.66 -1.16
N TYR A 207 5.42 -30.90 -0.20
CA TYR A 207 6.85 -30.76 0.05
C TYR A 207 7.61 -32.09 0.14
N PRO A 208 7.19 -33.12 0.94
CA PRO A 208 7.93 -34.37 1.05
C PRO A 208 8.04 -35.14 -0.28
N HIS A 209 7.07 -34.98 -1.17
CA HIS A 209 7.09 -35.62 -2.49
C HIS A 209 8.06 -34.87 -3.43
N ILE A 210 8.04 -33.55 -3.39
CA ILE A 210 8.92 -32.71 -4.21
C ILE A 210 10.38 -32.87 -3.79
N GLU A 211 10.67 -32.89 -2.49
CA GLU A 211 12.03 -33.12 -1.97
C GLU A 211 12.58 -34.47 -2.45
N ARG A 212 11.77 -35.51 -2.42
CA ARG A 212 12.16 -36.85 -2.89
C ARG A 212 12.38 -36.93 -4.41
N ASP A 213 11.46 -36.32 -5.18
CA ASP A 213 11.41 -36.47 -6.64
C ASP A 213 12.31 -35.45 -7.37
N TYR A 214 12.62 -34.34 -6.71
CA TYR A 214 13.43 -33.22 -7.26
C TYR A 214 14.49 -32.71 -6.28
N PRO A 215 15.37 -33.60 -5.76
CA PRO A 215 16.40 -33.16 -4.82
C PRO A 215 17.37 -32.19 -5.50
N ASN A 216 17.87 -31.22 -4.73
CA ASN A 216 18.94 -30.36 -5.20
C ASN A 216 20.26 -31.13 -5.14
N THR A 217 20.70 -31.64 -6.28
CA THR A 217 21.97 -32.39 -6.41
C THR A 217 23.20 -31.48 -6.53
N THR A 218 23.00 -30.17 -6.62
CA THR A 218 24.08 -29.19 -6.75
C THR A 218 24.60 -28.81 -5.36
N SER A 219 25.46 -29.64 -4.79
CA SER A 219 26.19 -29.35 -3.55
C SER A 219 27.38 -28.38 -3.76
N GLU A 220 27.39 -27.55 -4.80
CA GLU A 220 28.44 -26.54 -4.99
C GLU A 220 27.89 -25.28 -5.67
N SER A 221 28.15 -24.20 -4.99
CA SER A 221 28.00 -22.77 -5.31
C SER A 221 26.73 -22.08 -4.83
N LYS A 222 26.90 -21.30 -3.79
CA LYS A 222 26.09 -20.10 -3.48
C LYS A 222 26.23 -19.10 -4.63
N GLY A 223 25.55 -19.37 -5.74
CA GLY A 223 25.41 -18.44 -6.84
C GLY A 223 23.98 -17.90 -6.80
N SER A 224 23.84 -16.58 -6.64
CA SER A 224 22.56 -15.89 -6.71
C SER A 224 21.82 -16.27 -7.99
N ILE A 225 20.64 -16.87 -7.86
CA ILE A 225 19.74 -17.14 -8.98
C ILE A 225 19.06 -15.81 -9.30
N GLY A 226 19.69 -14.98 -10.11
CA GLY A 226 19.09 -13.77 -10.64
C GLY A 226 18.16 -14.13 -11.81
N PHE A 227 16.87 -13.91 -11.65
CA PHE A 227 15.97 -13.82 -12.79
C PHE A 227 16.25 -12.50 -13.53
N ARG A 228 16.57 -12.61 -14.84
CA ARG A 228 16.59 -11.50 -15.77
C ARG A 228 15.24 -11.27 -16.39
#